data_387ec3fc1ca4d5b6c19a8fee9b46da98
#
_entry.id   387ec3fc1ca4d5b6c19a8fee9b46da98
#
_cell.length_a   1.000
_cell.length_b   1.000
_cell.length_c   1.000
_cell.angle_alpha   90.00
_cell.angle_beta   90.00
_cell.angle_gamma   90.00
#
_symmetry.space_group_name_H-M   'P 1'
#
loop_
_entity.id
_entity.type
_entity.pdbx_description
1 polymer ?
#
loop_
_entity_poly.entity_id
_entity_poly.type
_entity_poly.pdbx_seq_one_letter_code
_entity_poly.pdbx_strand_id
1 'polypeptide(L)'
;SQHCRFILTCNYVEKVIDPIQSRCQSFQIVPTTKKDVAVQISKILGAEDITFEPKDLVPIIDAGYPDIRKIINTCQLNSNKGKLQVDTQNLLENDYKMKVLDILKSSDDKRNKYTKMRQAIIDSRVTDFTDLYTMLYDKVDEYASNGTANVIIAISEGQRTHFQSIDKEIPTAATLIQILNLI
;
A
#
# COMPACT_ATOMS: atom_id res chain seq x y z
N SER A 1 28.41 29.95 -9.99
CA SER A 1 28.56 30.07 -11.46
C SER A 1 27.42 30.91 -12.00
N GLN A 2 27.71 31.88 -12.85
CA GLN A 2 26.71 32.81 -13.40
C GLN A 2 25.78 32.14 -14.44
N HIS A 3 26.08 30.91 -14.87
CA HIS A 3 25.43 30.29 -16.02
C HIS A 3 24.84 28.89 -15.74
N CYS A 4 24.88 28.37 -14.52
CA CYS A 4 24.37 27.08 -14.21
C CYS A 4 23.44 27.10 -12.97
N ARG A 5 22.24 26.53 -13.11
CA ARG A 5 21.29 26.32 -12.03
C ARG A 5 21.01 24.82 -11.91
N PHE A 6 20.92 24.37 -10.68
CA PHE A 6 20.66 22.95 -10.40
C PHE A 6 19.26 22.78 -9.80
N ILE A 7 18.53 21.80 -10.28
CA ILE A 7 17.30 21.31 -9.68
C ILE A 7 17.59 19.89 -9.19
N LEU A 8 17.49 19.68 -7.89
CA LEU A 8 17.70 18.39 -7.24
C LEU A 8 16.35 17.85 -6.78
N THR A 9 16.12 16.57 -7.00
CA THR A 9 14.91 15.89 -6.53
C THR A 9 15.29 14.71 -5.64
N CYS A 10 14.57 14.52 -4.56
CA CYS A 10 14.78 13.40 -3.66
C CYS A 10 13.44 12.99 -3.02
N ASN A 11 13.34 11.74 -2.60
CA ASN A 11 12.17 11.24 -1.83
C ASN A 11 12.36 11.41 -0.32
N TYR A 12 13.62 11.52 0.13
CA TYR A 12 13.98 11.60 1.55
C TYR A 12 14.97 12.73 1.77
N VAL A 13 14.47 13.87 2.24
CA VAL A 13 15.28 15.07 2.46
C VAL A 13 16.32 14.86 3.54
N GLU A 14 16.01 14.04 4.54
CA GLU A 14 16.90 13.67 5.65
C GLU A 14 18.14 12.87 5.22
N LYS A 15 18.12 12.29 4.01
CA LYS A 15 19.28 11.61 3.42
C LYS A 15 20.20 12.54 2.61
N VAL A 16 19.77 13.77 2.39
CA VAL A 16 20.57 14.78 1.69
C VAL A 16 21.46 15.47 2.73
N ILE A 17 22.74 15.55 2.45
CA ILE A 17 23.71 16.16 3.37
C ILE A 17 23.43 17.65 3.61
N ASP A 18 23.63 18.11 4.84
CA ASP A 18 23.37 19.49 5.26
C ASP A 18 23.99 20.59 4.37
N PRO A 19 25.24 20.42 3.86
CA PRO A 19 25.82 21.42 2.96
C PRO A 19 25.07 21.64 1.66
N ILE A 20 24.33 20.64 1.16
CA ILE A 20 23.45 20.76 -0.01
C ILE A 20 22.15 21.41 0.39
N GLN A 21 21.53 20.95 1.48
CA GLN A 21 20.27 21.51 1.97
C GLN A 21 20.40 23.02 2.25
N SER A 22 21.49 23.46 2.89
CA SER A 22 21.72 24.85 3.22
C SER A 22 21.96 25.78 2.02
N ARG A 23 22.29 25.21 0.84
CA ARG A 23 22.54 25.97 -0.40
C ARG A 23 21.39 25.91 -1.38
N CYS A 24 20.35 25.14 -1.08
CA CYS A 24 19.19 24.95 -1.93
C CYS A 24 17.93 25.52 -1.27
N GLN A 25 17.01 26.02 -2.06
CA GLN A 25 15.66 26.30 -1.61
C GLN A 25 14.85 25.00 -1.71
N SER A 26 14.36 24.51 -0.59
CA SER A 26 13.58 23.28 -0.54
C SER A 26 12.10 23.55 -0.76
N PHE A 27 11.47 22.72 -1.60
CA PHE A 27 10.04 22.71 -1.82
C PHE A 27 9.53 21.29 -1.57
N GLN A 28 8.58 21.14 -0.66
CA GLN A 28 7.93 19.88 -0.43
C GLN A 28 6.73 19.73 -1.38
N ILE A 29 6.77 18.69 -2.22
CA ILE A 29 5.65 18.33 -3.10
C ILE A 29 4.75 17.36 -2.33
N VAL A 30 3.59 17.84 -1.90
CA VAL A 30 2.59 16.98 -1.24
C VAL A 30 1.63 16.38 -2.27
N PRO A 31 1.12 15.15 -2.04
CA PRO A 31 0.12 14.56 -2.91
C PRO A 31 -1.13 15.43 -3.00
N THR A 32 -1.71 15.53 -4.20
CA THR A 32 -2.99 16.22 -4.41
C THR A 32 -4.14 15.42 -3.80
N THR A 33 -5.32 16.03 -3.66
CA THR A 33 -6.47 15.31 -3.08
C THR A 33 -6.93 14.18 -4.01
N LYS A 34 -7.54 13.13 -3.42
CA LYS A 34 -8.13 12.03 -4.23
C LYS A 34 -9.15 12.53 -5.25
N LYS A 35 -9.87 13.64 -4.94
CA LYS A 35 -10.82 14.28 -5.87
C LYS A 35 -10.11 14.87 -7.10
N ASP A 36 -9.00 15.57 -6.88
CA ASP A 36 -8.23 16.17 -7.99
C ASP A 36 -7.60 15.07 -8.85
N VAL A 37 -7.13 13.99 -8.22
CA VAL A 37 -6.65 12.80 -8.94
C VAL A 37 -7.76 12.20 -9.78
N ALA A 38 -8.99 12.03 -9.26
CA ALA A 38 -10.12 11.51 -10.01
C ALA A 38 -10.46 12.38 -11.22
N VAL A 39 -10.47 13.71 -11.05
CA VAL A 39 -10.70 14.66 -12.17
C VAL A 39 -9.63 14.50 -13.24
N GLN A 40 -8.37 14.39 -12.85
CA GLN A 40 -7.26 14.26 -13.80
C GLN A 40 -7.30 12.92 -14.54
N ILE A 41 -7.56 11.82 -13.85
CA ILE A 41 -7.72 10.50 -14.47
C ILE A 41 -8.90 10.48 -15.43
N SER A 42 -10.04 11.08 -15.06
CA SER A 42 -11.20 11.20 -15.95
C SER A 42 -10.87 11.95 -17.25
N LYS A 43 -10.06 13.01 -17.17
CA LYS A 43 -9.58 13.74 -18.37
C LYS A 43 -8.69 12.88 -19.26
N ILE A 44 -7.78 12.10 -18.65
CA ILE A 44 -6.88 11.21 -19.39
C ILE A 44 -7.69 10.13 -20.10
N LEU A 45 -8.61 9.45 -19.40
CA LEU A 45 -9.46 8.41 -20.00
C LEU A 45 -10.36 8.96 -21.12
N GLY A 46 -10.90 10.17 -20.93
CA GLY A 46 -11.67 10.84 -21.99
C GLY A 46 -10.83 11.21 -23.22
N ALA A 47 -9.56 11.59 -23.04
CA ALA A 47 -8.65 11.89 -24.16
C ALA A 47 -8.21 10.62 -24.92
N GLU A 48 -8.25 9.46 -24.28
CA GLU A 48 -7.95 8.15 -24.87
C GLU A 48 -9.21 7.42 -25.38
N ASP A 49 -10.36 8.10 -25.43
CA ASP A 49 -11.66 7.55 -25.86
C ASP A 49 -12.10 6.31 -25.05
N ILE A 50 -11.72 6.24 -23.76
CA ILE A 50 -12.09 5.14 -22.88
C ILE A 50 -13.38 5.50 -22.13
N THR A 51 -14.41 4.68 -22.31
CA THR A 51 -15.69 4.80 -21.59
C THR A 51 -15.55 4.21 -20.19
N PHE A 52 -15.97 4.94 -19.17
CA PHE A 52 -15.94 4.50 -17.77
C PHE A 52 -17.13 5.08 -16.99
N GLU A 53 -17.46 4.46 -15.86
CA GLU A 53 -18.38 5.04 -14.88
C GLU A 53 -17.57 5.62 -13.70
N PRO A 54 -17.98 6.76 -13.11
CA PRO A 54 -17.25 7.35 -11.97
C PRO A 54 -17.02 6.39 -10.80
N LYS A 55 -17.93 5.44 -10.58
CA LYS A 55 -17.81 4.40 -9.56
C LYS A 55 -16.64 3.44 -9.80
N ASP A 56 -16.24 3.24 -11.05
CA ASP A 56 -15.15 2.33 -11.42
C ASP A 56 -13.78 2.91 -11.08
N LEU A 57 -13.67 4.25 -10.96
CA LEU A 57 -12.43 4.93 -10.59
C LEU A 57 -12.13 4.87 -9.09
N VAL A 58 -13.17 4.81 -8.26
CA VAL A 58 -13.01 4.87 -6.80
C VAL A 58 -12.07 3.77 -6.28
N PRO A 59 -12.28 2.47 -6.57
CA PRO A 59 -11.42 1.41 -6.09
C PRO A 59 -10.00 1.50 -6.65
N ILE A 60 -9.83 1.95 -7.89
CA ILE A 60 -8.50 2.12 -8.50
C ILE A 60 -7.72 3.24 -7.81
N ILE A 61 -8.39 4.36 -7.52
CA ILE A 61 -7.77 5.50 -6.83
C ILE A 61 -7.45 5.12 -5.39
N ASP A 62 -8.35 4.45 -4.68
CA ASP A 62 -8.11 4.03 -3.29
C ASP A 62 -6.95 3.05 -3.17
N ALA A 63 -6.80 2.14 -4.12
CA ALA A 63 -5.71 1.17 -4.15
C ALA A 63 -4.35 1.76 -4.57
N GLY A 64 -4.36 2.82 -5.37
CA GLY A 64 -3.14 3.42 -5.95
C GLY A 64 -2.65 4.67 -5.23
N TYR A 65 -3.53 5.40 -4.52
CA TYR A 65 -3.17 6.66 -3.87
C TYR A 65 -2.11 6.46 -2.77
N PRO A 66 -1.09 7.32 -2.68
CA PRO A 66 -0.89 8.60 -3.41
C PRO A 66 -0.13 8.49 -4.74
N ASP A 67 0.21 7.29 -5.21
CA ASP A 67 0.99 7.09 -6.43
C ASP A 67 0.11 7.21 -7.69
N ILE A 68 0.12 8.41 -8.29
CA ILE A 68 -0.65 8.71 -9.51
C ILE A 68 -0.21 7.83 -10.69
N ARG A 69 1.08 7.49 -10.78
CA ARG A 69 1.60 6.62 -11.84
C ARG A 69 1.02 5.22 -11.73
N LYS A 70 0.95 4.68 -10.52
CA LYS A 70 0.31 3.38 -10.25
C LYS A 70 -1.16 3.41 -10.67
N ILE A 71 -1.89 4.49 -10.34
CA ILE A 71 -3.30 4.67 -10.73
C ILE A 71 -3.46 4.66 -12.25
N ILE A 72 -2.64 5.44 -12.99
CA ILE A 72 -2.70 5.50 -14.45
C ILE A 72 -2.41 4.14 -15.07
N ASN A 73 -1.34 3.47 -14.63
CA ASN A 73 -0.98 2.13 -15.11
C ASN A 73 -2.09 1.11 -14.84
N THR A 74 -2.73 1.18 -13.67
CA THR A 74 -3.88 0.32 -13.35
C THR A 74 -5.06 0.60 -14.25
N CYS A 75 -5.37 1.86 -14.54
CA CYS A 75 -6.42 2.21 -15.51
C CYS A 75 -6.07 1.67 -16.92
N GLN A 76 -4.82 1.80 -17.36
CA GLN A 76 -4.37 1.31 -18.66
C GLN A 76 -4.50 -0.22 -18.77
N LEU A 77 -4.08 -0.96 -17.74
CA LEU A 77 -4.19 -2.42 -17.69
C LEU A 77 -5.65 -2.90 -17.72
N ASN A 78 -6.54 -2.14 -17.08
CA ASN A 78 -7.96 -2.47 -17.00
C ASN A 78 -8.79 -1.88 -18.16
N SER A 79 -8.15 -1.15 -19.10
CA SER A 79 -8.81 -0.63 -20.30
C SER A 79 -8.77 -1.66 -21.42
N ASN A 80 -9.92 -2.22 -21.77
CA ASN A 80 -10.04 -3.19 -22.84
C ASN A 80 -11.12 -2.77 -23.82
N LYS A 81 -10.78 -2.77 -25.12
CA LYS A 81 -11.71 -2.40 -26.22
C LYS A 81 -12.41 -1.06 -26.00
N GLY A 82 -11.70 -0.04 -25.52
CA GLY A 82 -12.25 1.31 -25.31
C GLY A 82 -13.17 1.45 -24.09
N LYS A 83 -13.18 0.47 -23.18
CA LYS A 83 -13.94 0.50 -21.94
C LYS A 83 -13.06 0.15 -20.75
N LEU A 84 -13.18 0.93 -19.67
CA LEU A 84 -12.56 0.59 -18.40
C LEU A 84 -13.36 -0.57 -17.76
N GLN A 85 -12.71 -1.70 -17.61
CA GLN A 85 -13.27 -2.86 -16.91
C GLN A 85 -12.45 -3.02 -15.64
N VAL A 86 -13.05 -2.67 -14.51
CA VAL A 86 -12.41 -2.90 -13.20
C VAL A 86 -12.40 -4.40 -12.97
N ASP A 87 -11.26 -5.02 -13.24
CA ASP A 87 -11.10 -6.45 -12.98
C ASP A 87 -11.12 -6.67 -11.47
N THR A 88 -11.96 -7.57 -11.04
CA THR A 88 -12.18 -7.92 -9.62
C THR A 88 -10.87 -8.38 -8.94
N GLN A 89 -9.83 -8.70 -9.70
CA GLN A 89 -8.53 -9.11 -9.16
C GLN A 89 -7.79 -7.96 -8.46
N ASN A 90 -7.93 -6.71 -8.90
CA ASN A 90 -7.35 -5.54 -8.20
C ASN A 90 -8.11 -5.16 -6.91
N LEU A 91 -9.38 -5.57 -6.81
CA LEU A 91 -10.13 -5.52 -5.56
C LEU A 91 -9.61 -6.57 -4.57
N LEU A 92 -9.09 -7.70 -5.04
CA LEU A 92 -8.54 -8.78 -4.21
C LEU A 92 -7.27 -8.35 -3.46
N GLU A 93 -6.45 -7.45 -4.02
CA GLU A 93 -5.26 -6.94 -3.32
C GLU A 93 -5.59 -6.08 -2.08
N ASN A 94 -6.70 -5.35 -2.09
CA ASN A 94 -7.19 -4.65 -0.90
C ASN A 94 -8.04 -5.57 -0.02
N ASP A 95 -8.73 -6.53 -0.62
CA ASP A 95 -9.61 -7.45 0.07
C ASP A 95 -8.83 -8.39 1.01
N TYR A 96 -7.63 -8.88 0.63
CA TYR A 96 -6.86 -9.76 1.52
C TYR A 96 -6.42 -9.07 2.81
N LYS A 97 -6.05 -7.78 2.77
CA LYS A 97 -5.66 -7.01 3.96
C LYS A 97 -6.83 -6.87 4.92
N MET A 98 -8.01 -6.53 4.40
CA MET A 98 -9.22 -6.46 5.21
C MET A 98 -9.63 -7.83 5.75
N LYS A 99 -9.52 -8.89 4.95
CA LYS A 99 -9.75 -10.28 5.41
C LYS A 99 -8.79 -10.66 6.54
N VAL A 100 -7.50 -10.34 6.42
CA VAL A 100 -6.51 -10.59 7.48
C VAL A 100 -6.91 -9.85 8.75
N LEU A 101 -7.34 -8.60 8.66
CA LEU A 101 -7.78 -7.80 9.81
C LEU A 101 -9.04 -8.40 10.46
N ASP A 102 -10.03 -8.77 9.67
CA ASP A 102 -11.27 -9.38 10.16
C ASP A 102 -11.01 -10.74 10.84
N ILE A 103 -10.10 -11.54 10.29
CA ILE A 103 -9.67 -12.80 10.89
C ILE A 103 -8.95 -12.55 12.23
N LEU A 104 -8.09 -11.52 12.32
CA LEU A 104 -7.43 -11.17 13.59
C LEU A 104 -8.45 -10.81 14.68
N LYS A 105 -9.52 -10.09 14.30
CA LYS A 105 -10.62 -9.69 15.22
C LYS A 105 -11.58 -10.85 15.57
N SER A 106 -11.60 -11.92 14.77
CA SER A 106 -12.53 -13.03 14.99
C SER A 106 -12.26 -13.73 16.33
N SER A 107 -13.22 -14.51 16.80
CA SER A 107 -13.08 -15.34 18.01
C SER A 107 -12.56 -16.76 17.72
N ASP A 108 -12.07 -17.00 16.51
CA ASP A 108 -11.56 -18.31 16.09
C ASP A 108 -10.30 -18.72 16.87
N ASP A 109 -10.03 -20.03 16.91
CA ASP A 109 -8.79 -20.57 17.43
C ASP A 109 -7.57 -20.08 16.62
N LYS A 110 -6.41 -19.86 17.29
CA LYS A 110 -5.18 -19.33 16.70
C LYS A 110 -4.74 -20.09 15.45
N ARG A 111 -4.85 -21.41 15.46
CA ARG A 111 -4.49 -22.26 14.33
C ARG A 111 -5.39 -22.03 13.13
N ASN A 112 -6.69 -21.91 13.36
CA ASN A 112 -7.67 -21.62 12.33
C ASN A 112 -7.50 -20.21 11.75
N LYS A 113 -7.25 -19.21 12.61
CA LYS A 113 -6.91 -17.85 12.18
C LYS A 113 -5.72 -17.86 11.23
N TYR A 114 -4.62 -18.50 11.63
CA TYR A 114 -3.42 -18.56 10.81
C TYR A 114 -3.69 -19.21 9.45
N THR A 115 -4.39 -20.36 9.44
CA THR A 115 -4.71 -21.06 8.19
C THR A 115 -5.54 -20.19 7.25
N LYS A 116 -6.56 -19.49 7.77
CA LYS A 116 -7.41 -18.57 6.98
C LYS A 116 -6.62 -17.38 6.46
N MET A 117 -5.77 -16.75 7.29
CA MET A 117 -4.93 -15.62 6.86
C MET A 117 -3.93 -16.03 5.77
N ARG A 118 -3.26 -17.18 5.95
CA ARG A 118 -2.35 -17.71 4.94
C ARG A 118 -3.06 -17.97 3.62
N GLN A 119 -4.26 -18.56 3.67
CA GLN A 119 -5.05 -18.79 2.45
C GLN A 119 -5.41 -17.46 1.76
N ALA A 120 -5.85 -16.47 2.52
CA ALA A 120 -6.17 -15.14 1.97
C ALA A 120 -4.95 -14.47 1.30
N ILE A 121 -3.74 -14.65 1.87
CA ILE A 121 -2.48 -14.16 1.29
C ILE A 121 -2.17 -14.89 -0.02
N ILE A 122 -2.25 -16.23 -0.05
CA ILE A 122 -1.98 -17.02 -1.25
C ILE A 122 -2.96 -16.66 -2.38
N ASP A 123 -4.24 -16.54 -2.05
CA ASP A 123 -5.29 -16.21 -3.03
C ASP A 123 -5.11 -14.80 -3.63
N SER A 124 -4.52 -13.87 -2.88
CA SER A 124 -4.26 -12.51 -3.33
C SER A 124 -3.15 -12.40 -4.39
N ARG A 125 -2.26 -13.42 -4.48
CA ARG A 125 -1.07 -13.43 -5.35
C ARG A 125 -0.14 -12.24 -5.18
N VAL A 126 -0.20 -11.56 -4.04
CA VAL A 126 0.68 -10.45 -3.70
C VAL A 126 2.08 -10.97 -3.39
N THR A 127 3.09 -10.28 -3.88
CA THR A 127 4.51 -10.64 -3.67
C THR A 127 5.24 -9.67 -2.73
N ASP A 128 4.67 -8.50 -2.48
CA ASP A 128 5.20 -7.51 -1.54
C ASP A 128 4.15 -7.16 -0.48
N PHE A 129 4.49 -7.39 0.78
CA PHE A 129 3.59 -7.24 1.92
C PHE A 129 3.85 -5.95 2.73
N THR A 130 4.60 -4.99 2.19
CA THR A 130 4.90 -3.71 2.86
C THR A 130 3.64 -2.99 3.31
N ASP A 131 2.61 -2.93 2.45
CA ASP A 131 1.33 -2.32 2.76
C ASP A 131 0.54 -3.08 3.84
N LEU A 132 0.74 -4.40 3.96
CA LEU A 132 0.14 -5.21 5.03
C LEU A 132 0.72 -4.80 6.38
N TYR A 133 2.04 -4.65 6.49
CA TYR A 133 2.68 -4.19 7.74
C TYR A 133 2.20 -2.81 8.15
N THR A 134 2.06 -1.88 7.20
CA THR A 134 1.52 -0.53 7.45
C THR A 134 0.09 -0.61 7.98
N MET A 135 -0.77 -1.40 7.34
CA MET A 135 -2.16 -1.59 7.78
C MET A 135 -2.24 -2.24 9.17
N LEU A 136 -1.42 -3.26 9.43
CA LEU A 136 -1.37 -3.90 10.74
C LEU A 136 -0.96 -2.92 11.86
N TYR A 137 -0.04 -2.02 11.57
CA TYR A 137 0.35 -0.97 12.51
C TYR A 137 -0.77 0.07 12.72
N ASP A 138 -1.35 0.59 11.63
CA ASP A 138 -2.39 1.62 11.67
C ASP A 138 -3.66 1.15 12.39
N LYS A 139 -3.91 -0.16 12.36
CA LYS A 139 -5.11 -0.79 12.93
C LYS A 139 -4.85 -1.60 14.19
N VAL A 140 -3.67 -1.44 14.80
CA VAL A 140 -3.25 -2.27 15.93
C VAL A 140 -4.24 -2.22 17.10
N ASP A 141 -4.82 -1.08 17.38
CA ASP A 141 -5.78 -0.89 18.48
C ASP A 141 -7.12 -1.63 18.25
N GLU A 142 -7.42 -1.98 17.00
CA GLU A 142 -8.66 -2.68 16.66
C GLU A 142 -8.61 -4.19 16.98
N TYR A 143 -7.41 -4.80 17.08
CA TYR A 143 -7.25 -6.24 17.28
C TYR A 143 -6.32 -6.64 18.44
N ALA A 144 -5.58 -5.70 19.04
CA ALA A 144 -4.59 -5.97 20.07
C ALA A 144 -4.80 -5.15 21.34
N SER A 145 -6.01 -5.20 21.92
CA SER A 145 -6.40 -4.38 23.08
C SER A 145 -5.49 -4.50 24.32
N ASN A 146 -4.88 -5.65 24.56
CA ASN A 146 -4.08 -5.92 25.76
C ASN A 146 -2.57 -6.11 25.50
N GLY A 147 -2.14 -6.07 24.25
CA GLY A 147 -0.75 -6.39 23.87
C GLY A 147 -0.15 -5.47 22.83
N THR A 148 -0.71 -4.28 22.63
CA THR A 148 -0.37 -3.34 21.56
C THR A 148 1.13 -3.09 21.43
N ALA A 149 1.86 -2.85 22.53
CA ALA A 149 3.30 -2.60 22.50
C ALA A 149 4.10 -3.79 21.96
N ASN A 150 3.80 -5.01 22.42
CA ASN A 150 4.49 -6.22 21.97
C ASN A 150 4.15 -6.54 20.49
N VAL A 151 2.92 -6.27 20.08
CA VAL A 151 2.50 -6.43 18.68
C VAL A 151 3.24 -5.44 17.78
N ILE A 152 3.41 -4.18 18.19
CA ILE A 152 4.18 -3.19 17.43
C ILE A 152 5.65 -3.62 17.28
N ILE A 153 6.26 -4.17 18.32
CA ILE A 153 7.62 -4.72 18.26
C ILE A 153 7.68 -5.85 17.24
N ALA A 154 6.74 -6.79 17.28
CA ALA A 154 6.66 -7.90 16.34
C ALA A 154 6.48 -7.42 14.88
N ILE A 155 5.65 -6.41 14.64
CA ILE A 155 5.48 -5.77 13.33
C ILE A 155 6.80 -5.14 12.85
N SER A 156 7.49 -4.40 13.71
CA SER A 156 8.77 -3.74 13.38
C SER A 156 9.86 -4.74 13.02
N GLU A 157 9.99 -5.83 13.78
CA GLU A 157 10.95 -6.90 13.50
C GLU A 157 10.60 -7.64 12.20
N GLY A 158 9.31 -7.92 12.00
CA GLY A 158 8.81 -8.53 10.78
C GLY A 158 9.08 -7.67 9.55
N GLN A 159 8.83 -6.37 9.62
CA GLN A 159 9.10 -5.45 8.54
C GLN A 159 10.60 -5.40 8.20
N ARG A 160 11.48 -5.38 9.21
CA ARG A 160 12.92 -5.41 9.01
C ARG A 160 13.37 -6.68 8.30
N THR A 161 12.90 -7.84 8.74
CA THR A 161 13.22 -9.14 8.12
C THR A 161 12.62 -9.28 6.73
N HIS A 162 11.44 -8.74 6.49
CA HIS A 162 10.80 -8.69 5.18
C HIS A 162 11.67 -7.96 4.14
N PHE A 163 12.28 -6.82 4.49
CA PHE A 163 13.18 -6.10 3.58
C PHE A 163 14.48 -6.85 3.27
N GLN A 164 14.94 -7.70 4.19
CA GLN A 164 16.17 -8.47 4.04
C GLN A 164 15.97 -9.85 3.38
N SER A 165 14.74 -10.35 3.36
CA SER A 165 14.42 -11.69 2.85
C SER A 165 14.21 -11.68 1.34
N ILE A 166 14.70 -12.76 0.69
CA ILE A 166 14.43 -13.03 -0.72
C ILE A 166 12.97 -13.47 -0.89
N ASP A 167 12.51 -14.37 -0.02
CA ASP A 167 11.12 -14.80 0.03
C ASP A 167 10.39 -13.99 1.11
N LYS A 168 9.56 -13.07 0.68
CA LYS A 168 8.83 -12.14 1.54
C LYS A 168 7.64 -12.76 2.26
N GLU A 169 7.16 -13.92 1.82
CA GLU A 169 6.05 -14.64 2.47
C GLU A 169 6.48 -15.20 3.83
N ILE A 170 7.71 -15.72 3.93
CA ILE A 170 8.21 -16.36 5.16
C ILE A 170 8.22 -15.40 6.36
N PRO A 171 8.87 -14.21 6.30
CA PRO A 171 8.85 -13.28 7.43
C PRO A 171 7.45 -12.73 7.72
N THR A 172 6.62 -12.58 6.71
CA THR A 172 5.22 -12.16 6.90
C THR A 172 4.43 -13.22 7.66
N ALA A 173 4.56 -14.48 7.28
CA ALA A 173 3.92 -15.59 8.00
C ALA A 173 4.41 -15.69 9.46
N ALA A 174 5.71 -15.54 9.69
CA ALA A 174 6.29 -15.54 11.03
C ALA A 174 5.74 -14.41 11.91
N THR A 175 5.61 -13.20 11.33
CA THR A 175 5.04 -12.03 12.03
C THR A 175 3.57 -12.27 12.40
N LEU A 176 2.77 -12.82 11.50
CA LEU A 176 1.36 -13.14 11.80
C LEU A 176 1.23 -14.16 12.93
N ILE A 177 2.11 -15.18 12.96
CA ILE A 177 2.14 -16.16 14.06
C ILE A 177 2.51 -15.47 15.39
N GLN A 178 3.52 -14.59 15.38
CA GLN A 178 3.91 -13.83 16.58
C GLN A 178 2.74 -12.97 17.08
N ILE A 179 2.06 -12.23 16.18
CA ILE A 179 0.89 -11.43 16.53
C ILE A 179 -0.19 -12.30 17.18
N LEU A 180 -0.53 -13.46 16.57
CA LEU A 180 -1.52 -14.39 17.13
C LEU A 180 -1.16 -14.92 18.51
N ASN A 181 0.13 -15.01 18.85
CA ASN A 181 0.55 -15.44 20.17
C ASN A 181 0.46 -14.33 21.23
N LEU A 182 0.45 -13.06 20.79
CA LEU A 182 0.42 -11.88 21.65
C LEU A 182 -1.00 -11.36 21.92
N ILE A 183 -1.98 -11.75 21.09
CA ILE A 183 -3.41 -11.42 21.24
C ILE A 183 -4.24 -12.69 21.73
#